data_4f8f117bd0268916d6c16451e51983e8
#
_entry.id   4f8f117bd0268916d6c16451e51983e8
#
_cell.length_a   1.000
_cell.length_b   1.000
_cell.length_c   1.000
_cell.angle_alpha   90.00
_cell.angle_beta   90.00
_cell.angle_gamma   90.00
#
_symmetry.space_group_name_H-M   'P 1'
#
loop_
_entity.id
_entity.type
_entity.pdbx_description
1 polymer ?
#
loop_
_entity_poly.entity_id
_entity_poly.type
_entity_poly.pdbx_seq_one_letter_code
_entity_poly.pdbx_strand_id
1 'polypeptide(L)'
;MSEQTEEVFQALADVAALGEPEQLWNHFLNITKIPRCSKNEERIRESIVKFAGALMLQCEVDAAGNVLVKKPAFPRKENSPTVILQGHIDMVCEKNDEVQHDFSSDPLKLRVKGDYLYATDTTLGADNGIGAAAMLAVMED
;
A
#
# COMPACT_ATOMS: atom_id res chain seq x y z
N MET A 1 5.15 8.58 -26.04
CA MET A 1 4.99 8.05 -24.67
C MET A 1 5.85 6.81 -24.60
N SER A 2 6.56 6.57 -23.51
CA SER A 2 7.37 5.34 -23.38
C SER A 2 6.44 4.16 -23.07
N GLU A 3 6.84 2.94 -23.48
CA GLU A 3 6.11 1.69 -23.17
C GLU A 3 5.78 1.58 -21.65
N GLN A 4 6.70 2.00 -20.78
CA GLN A 4 6.48 2.04 -19.35
C GLN A 4 5.33 2.97 -18.91
N THR A 5 5.10 4.06 -19.64
CA THR A 5 4.00 4.99 -19.35
C THR A 5 2.67 4.37 -19.74
N GLU A 6 2.60 3.65 -20.87
CA GLU A 6 1.40 2.95 -21.32
C GLU A 6 1.05 1.78 -20.39
N GLU A 7 2.04 0.99 -19.96
CA GLU A 7 1.82 -0.10 -18.99
C GLU A 7 1.27 0.43 -17.64
N VAL A 8 1.77 1.56 -17.15
CA VAL A 8 1.27 2.17 -15.91
C VAL A 8 -0.15 2.68 -16.07
N PHE A 9 -0.49 3.30 -17.21
CA PHE A 9 -1.86 3.75 -17.48
C PHE A 9 -2.83 2.58 -17.63
N GLN A 10 -2.40 1.49 -18.26
CA GLN A 10 -3.22 0.29 -18.39
C GLN A 10 -3.47 -0.35 -17.02
N ALA A 11 -2.44 -0.51 -16.18
CA ALA A 11 -2.58 -1.03 -14.83
C ALA A 11 -3.52 -0.18 -13.95
N LEU A 12 -3.47 1.16 -14.09
CA LEU A 12 -4.39 2.07 -13.41
C LEU A 12 -5.84 1.90 -13.89
N ALA A 13 -6.05 1.74 -15.19
CA ALA A 13 -7.36 1.52 -15.78
C ALA A 13 -7.93 0.15 -15.36
N ASP A 14 -7.09 -0.87 -15.32
CA ASP A 14 -7.48 -2.23 -14.91
C ASP A 14 -7.89 -2.29 -13.44
N VAL A 15 -7.21 -1.52 -12.57
CA VAL A 15 -7.57 -1.45 -11.15
C VAL A 15 -8.81 -0.60 -10.90
N ALA A 16 -9.05 0.45 -11.67
CA ALA A 16 -10.33 1.17 -11.65
C ALA A 16 -11.51 0.25 -11.99
N ALA A 17 -11.27 -0.83 -12.76
CA ALA A 17 -12.27 -1.84 -13.07
C ALA A 17 -12.59 -2.79 -11.89
N LEU A 18 -11.80 -2.80 -10.81
CA LEU A 18 -12.08 -3.61 -9.62
C LEU A 18 -13.27 -3.08 -8.80
N GLY A 19 -13.71 -1.83 -9.05
CA GLY A 19 -14.86 -1.24 -8.39
C GLY A 19 -14.60 -0.77 -6.97
N GLU A 20 -15.63 -0.82 -6.14
CA GLU A 20 -15.57 -0.36 -4.75
C GLU A 20 -14.90 -1.38 -3.81
N PRO A 21 -14.22 -0.93 -2.73
CA PRO A 21 -14.01 0.48 -2.38
C PRO A 21 -12.82 1.09 -3.14
N GLU A 22 -13.05 2.17 -3.86
CA GLU A 22 -12.04 2.82 -4.71
C GLU A 22 -10.80 3.26 -3.93
N GLN A 23 -10.97 3.84 -2.74
CA GLN A 23 -9.85 4.27 -1.89
C GLN A 23 -8.92 3.12 -1.52
N LEU A 24 -9.46 1.94 -1.23
CA LEU A 24 -8.67 0.75 -0.93
C LEU A 24 -7.74 0.40 -2.08
N TRP A 25 -8.27 0.36 -3.29
CA TRP A 25 -7.50 0.03 -4.48
C TRP A 25 -6.47 1.08 -4.82
N ASN A 26 -6.81 2.36 -4.68
CA ASN A 26 -5.87 3.47 -4.87
C ASN A 26 -4.69 3.39 -3.89
N HIS A 27 -4.94 3.11 -2.61
CA HIS A 27 -3.87 2.91 -1.64
C HIS A 27 -3.05 1.66 -1.95
N PHE A 28 -3.67 0.55 -2.30
CA PHE A 28 -2.95 -0.67 -2.67
C PHE A 28 -2.05 -0.44 -3.87
N LEU A 29 -2.54 0.20 -4.94
CA LEU A 29 -1.74 0.61 -6.10
C LEU A 29 -0.53 1.46 -5.71
N ASN A 30 -0.72 2.42 -4.82
CA ASN A 30 0.38 3.28 -4.39
C ASN A 30 1.42 2.50 -3.57
N ILE A 31 0.99 1.58 -2.70
CA ILE A 31 1.88 0.69 -1.95
C ILE A 31 2.73 -0.16 -2.90
N THR A 32 2.16 -0.70 -3.97
CA THR A 32 2.88 -1.58 -4.91
C THR A 32 3.95 -0.85 -5.74
N LYS A 33 3.95 0.48 -5.75
CA LYS A 33 4.98 1.31 -6.38
C LYS A 33 6.19 1.54 -5.47
N ILE A 34 6.08 1.22 -4.18
CA ILE A 34 7.10 1.51 -3.19
C ILE A 34 7.86 0.23 -2.86
N PRO A 35 9.19 0.18 -3.04
CA PRO A 35 10.04 -0.88 -2.53
C PRO A 35 9.83 -1.08 -1.03
N ARG A 36 9.51 -2.33 -0.63
CA ARG A 36 9.15 -2.66 0.75
C ARG A 36 9.48 -4.10 1.14
N CYS A 37 10.59 -4.63 0.61
CA CYS A 37 11.07 -5.95 1.02
C CYS A 37 11.33 -6.00 2.53
N SER A 38 11.10 -7.16 3.14
CA SER A 38 11.41 -7.38 4.56
C SER A 38 12.83 -6.94 4.88
N LYS A 39 13.00 -6.17 5.96
CA LYS A 39 14.22 -5.48 6.40
C LYS A 39 14.65 -4.27 5.55
N ASN A 40 13.82 -3.80 4.63
CA ASN A 40 14.01 -2.61 3.80
C ASN A 40 12.71 -1.80 3.73
N GLU A 41 12.08 -1.53 4.88
CA GLU A 41 10.76 -0.91 4.99
C GLU A 41 10.82 0.62 5.10
N GLU A 42 12.01 1.25 5.04
CA GLU A 42 12.17 2.70 5.26
C GLU A 42 11.27 3.53 4.35
N ARG A 43 11.24 3.23 3.06
CA ARG A 43 10.47 4.00 2.07
C ARG A 43 8.97 3.93 2.28
N ILE A 44 8.45 2.72 2.57
CA ILE A 44 7.01 2.56 2.84
C ILE A 44 6.64 3.22 4.17
N ARG A 45 7.49 3.11 5.20
CA ARG A 45 7.32 3.79 6.48
C ARG A 45 7.27 5.30 6.31
N GLU A 46 8.24 5.90 5.61
CA GLU A 46 8.27 7.33 5.29
C GLU A 46 7.01 7.78 4.54
N SER A 47 6.54 6.98 3.59
CA SER A 47 5.32 7.25 2.85
C SER A 47 4.09 7.32 3.77
N ILE A 48 3.96 6.37 4.71
CA ILE A 48 2.86 6.35 5.70
C ILE A 48 2.95 7.57 6.62
N VAL A 49 4.14 7.89 7.14
CA VAL A 49 4.35 9.07 8.01
C VAL A 49 3.98 10.36 7.28
N LYS A 50 4.41 10.49 6.02
CA LYS A 50 4.08 11.66 5.19
C LYS A 50 2.57 11.74 4.94
N PHE A 51 1.91 10.62 4.68
CA PHE A 51 0.47 10.57 4.47
C PHE A 51 -0.31 10.96 5.73
N ALA A 52 0.07 10.41 6.90
CA ALA A 52 -0.51 10.80 8.19
C ALA A 52 -0.33 12.30 8.48
N GLY A 53 0.84 12.85 8.17
CA GLY A 53 1.12 14.28 8.30
C GLY A 53 0.27 15.15 7.38
N ALA A 54 0.02 14.72 6.15
CA ALA A 54 -0.87 15.43 5.21
C ALA A 54 -2.31 15.47 5.71
N LEU A 55 -2.74 14.44 6.44
CA LEU A 55 -4.05 14.38 7.10
C LEU A 55 -4.08 15.06 8.49
N MET A 56 -2.95 15.63 8.91
CA MET A 56 -2.78 16.25 10.25
C MET A 56 -3.05 15.27 11.41
N LEU A 57 -2.82 13.98 11.19
CA LEU A 57 -2.97 12.96 12.21
C LEU A 57 -1.70 12.85 13.07
N GLN A 58 -1.88 12.54 14.36
CA GLN A 58 -0.75 12.23 15.23
C GLN A 58 -0.08 10.93 14.76
N CYS A 59 1.22 10.99 14.52
CA CYS A 59 2.01 9.85 14.06
C CYS A 59 3.30 9.73 14.87
N GLU A 60 3.61 8.53 15.30
CA GLU A 60 4.81 8.18 16.06
C GLU A 60 5.52 7.00 15.40
N VAL A 61 6.84 7.02 15.41
CA VAL A 61 7.68 5.89 14.95
C VAL A 61 8.55 5.47 16.12
N ASP A 62 8.51 4.21 16.48
CA ASP A 62 9.34 3.67 17.57
C ASP A 62 10.75 3.29 17.10
N ALA A 63 11.60 2.86 18.04
CA ALA A 63 12.98 2.48 17.77
C ALA A 63 13.11 1.23 16.87
N ALA A 64 12.08 0.40 16.79
CA ALA A 64 12.03 -0.77 15.91
C ALA A 64 11.53 -0.42 14.50
N GLY A 65 11.03 0.82 14.30
CA GLY A 65 10.46 1.27 13.05
C GLY A 65 8.96 0.99 12.90
N ASN A 66 8.27 0.62 13.97
CA ASN A 66 6.81 0.53 13.93
C ASN A 66 6.20 1.92 13.84
N VAL A 67 5.14 2.05 13.05
CA VAL A 67 4.40 3.31 12.89
C VAL A 67 3.08 3.22 13.63
N LEU A 68 2.83 4.15 14.53
CA LEU A 68 1.56 4.32 15.22
C LEU A 68 0.90 5.63 14.76
N VAL A 69 -0.29 5.52 14.16
CA VAL A 69 -1.09 6.68 13.78
C VAL A 69 -2.34 6.71 14.62
N LYS A 70 -2.66 7.87 15.19
CA LYS A 70 -3.87 8.09 15.99
C LYS A 70 -4.84 8.95 15.21
N LYS A 71 -5.97 8.38 14.85
CA LYS A 71 -7.11 9.09 14.26
C LYS A 71 -8.12 9.40 15.38
N PRO A 72 -8.51 10.64 15.57
CA PRO A 72 -9.54 10.98 16.58
C PRO A 72 -10.88 10.37 16.21
N ALA A 73 -11.73 10.19 17.21
CA ALA A 73 -13.10 9.75 17.01
C ALA A 73 -13.87 10.75 16.13
N PHE A 74 -14.83 10.26 15.39
CA PHE A 74 -15.77 11.11 14.65
C PHE A 74 -16.56 11.99 15.62
N PRO A 75 -16.93 13.23 15.25
CA PRO A 75 -17.71 14.12 16.12
C PRO A 75 -18.95 13.43 16.71
N ARG A 76 -19.14 13.61 18.02
CA ARG A 76 -20.19 12.95 18.84
C ARG A 76 -19.97 11.45 19.10
N LYS A 77 -18.79 10.91 18.79
CA LYS A 77 -18.39 9.52 19.06
C LYS A 77 -17.18 9.40 20.00
N GLU A 78 -16.84 10.50 20.69
CA GLU A 78 -15.63 10.62 21.54
C GLU A 78 -15.61 9.58 22.69
N ASN A 79 -16.79 9.11 23.11
CA ASN A 79 -16.93 8.08 24.15
C ASN A 79 -16.98 6.63 23.59
N SER A 80 -16.83 6.45 22.29
CA SER A 80 -16.78 5.12 21.71
C SER A 80 -15.47 4.40 22.07
N PRO A 81 -15.49 3.06 22.21
CA PRO A 81 -14.28 2.30 22.46
C PRO A 81 -13.23 2.54 21.35
N THR A 82 -11.96 2.62 21.75
CA THR A 82 -10.86 2.68 20.79
C THR A 82 -10.75 1.36 20.03
N VAL A 83 -10.58 1.45 18.71
CA VAL A 83 -10.31 0.32 17.84
C VAL A 83 -8.86 0.40 17.39
N ILE A 84 -8.13 -0.70 17.46
CA ILE A 84 -6.76 -0.83 16.96
C ILE A 84 -6.79 -1.68 15.69
N LEU A 85 -6.32 -1.11 14.59
CA LEU A 85 -6.04 -1.83 13.36
C LEU A 85 -4.52 -2.06 13.28
N GLN A 86 -4.10 -3.28 13.01
CA GLN A 86 -2.68 -3.65 13.00
C GLN A 86 -2.37 -4.55 11.82
N GLY A 87 -1.21 -4.35 11.21
CA GLY A 87 -0.68 -5.18 10.15
C GLY A 87 0.78 -4.87 9.87
N HIS A 88 1.43 -5.72 9.07
CA HIS A 88 2.79 -5.47 8.61
C HIS A 88 2.78 -4.76 7.25
N ILE A 89 3.86 -4.02 6.97
CA ILE A 89 3.99 -3.19 5.76
C ILE A 89 5.00 -3.73 4.75
N ASP A 90 5.81 -4.69 5.15
CA ASP A 90 6.77 -5.36 4.28
C ASP A 90 6.12 -6.45 3.42
N MET A 91 6.90 -6.97 2.50
CA MET A 91 6.55 -8.15 1.71
C MET A 91 7.77 -9.02 1.44
N VAL A 92 7.52 -10.29 1.19
CA VAL A 92 8.51 -11.20 0.62
C VAL A 92 8.75 -10.82 -0.85
N CYS A 93 10.00 -10.56 -1.21
CA CYS A 93 10.40 -10.14 -2.54
C CYS A 93 11.00 -11.32 -3.32
N GLU A 94 10.18 -11.96 -4.13
CA GLU A 94 10.58 -13.08 -4.99
C GLU A 94 10.11 -12.83 -6.42
N LYS A 95 10.87 -13.33 -7.39
CA LYS A 95 10.58 -13.24 -8.81
C LYS A 95 10.98 -14.52 -9.55
N ASN A 96 10.45 -14.72 -10.74
CA ASN A 96 10.91 -15.78 -11.61
C ASN A 96 12.37 -15.53 -12.05
N ASP A 97 13.17 -16.60 -12.19
CA ASP A 97 14.63 -16.51 -12.40
C ASP A 97 15.02 -15.68 -13.63
N GLU A 98 14.23 -15.75 -14.70
CA GLU A 98 14.52 -15.08 -15.98
C GLU A 98 14.05 -13.63 -16.04
N VAL A 99 13.37 -13.13 -14.99
CA VAL A 99 12.77 -11.80 -14.99
C VAL A 99 13.77 -10.74 -14.54
N GLN A 100 13.86 -9.67 -15.33
CA GLN A 100 14.60 -8.48 -14.97
C GLN A 100 13.70 -7.58 -14.12
N HIS A 101 13.86 -7.61 -12.81
CA HIS A 101 13.16 -6.77 -11.85
C HIS A 101 14.07 -6.50 -10.65
N ASP A 102 14.22 -5.25 -10.27
CA ASP A 102 14.97 -4.82 -9.09
C ASP A 102 13.99 -4.33 -8.01
N PHE A 103 13.76 -5.16 -7.00
CA PHE A 103 12.89 -4.82 -5.88
C PHE A 103 13.34 -3.61 -5.05
N SER A 104 14.56 -3.11 -5.24
CA SER A 104 15.03 -1.90 -4.56
C SER A 104 14.60 -0.61 -5.26
N SER A 105 14.17 -0.68 -6.51
CA SER A 105 13.86 0.49 -7.34
C SER A 105 12.56 0.37 -8.13
N ASP A 106 12.22 -0.82 -8.60
CA ASP A 106 11.16 -1.00 -9.57
C ASP A 106 9.79 -1.17 -8.91
N PRO A 107 8.73 -0.55 -9.45
CA PRO A 107 7.36 -0.80 -9.05
C PRO A 107 6.92 -2.19 -9.50
N LEU A 108 6.01 -2.83 -8.76
CA LEU A 108 5.40 -4.07 -9.19
C LEU A 108 4.54 -3.85 -10.44
N LYS A 109 4.65 -4.75 -11.42
CA LYS A 109 3.82 -4.73 -12.62
C LYS A 109 2.51 -5.48 -12.34
N LEU A 110 1.43 -4.74 -12.17
CA LEU A 110 0.12 -5.31 -11.86
C LEU A 110 -0.67 -5.67 -13.12
N ARG A 111 -1.52 -6.68 -13.01
CA ARG A 111 -2.50 -7.05 -14.03
C ARG A 111 -3.76 -7.60 -13.41
N VAL A 112 -4.90 -7.32 -14.01
CA VAL A 112 -6.21 -7.87 -13.65
C VAL A 112 -6.58 -8.99 -14.62
N LYS A 113 -7.06 -10.11 -14.11
CA LYS A 113 -7.60 -11.21 -14.93
C LYS A 113 -8.84 -11.78 -14.26
N GLY A 114 -10.01 -11.53 -14.84
CA GLY A 114 -11.29 -11.81 -14.19
C GLY A 114 -11.42 -11.01 -12.91
N ASP A 115 -11.75 -11.69 -11.81
CA ASP A 115 -11.94 -11.09 -10.48
C ASP A 115 -10.65 -11.06 -9.64
N TYR A 116 -9.49 -11.25 -10.26
CA TYR A 116 -8.22 -11.37 -9.56
C TYR A 116 -7.20 -10.32 -10.00
N LEU A 117 -6.51 -9.75 -9.01
CA LEU A 117 -5.34 -8.90 -9.22
C LEU A 117 -4.05 -9.70 -9.00
N TYR A 118 -3.12 -9.61 -9.94
CA TYR A 118 -1.82 -10.29 -9.92
C TYR A 118 -0.67 -9.29 -10.05
N ALA A 119 0.50 -9.67 -9.55
CA ALA A 119 1.76 -9.15 -10.04
C ALA A 119 2.26 -10.01 -11.22
N THR A 120 2.94 -9.40 -12.18
CA THR A 120 3.54 -10.10 -13.31
C THR A 120 4.93 -10.56 -12.93
N ASP A 121 5.12 -11.87 -12.88
CA ASP A 121 6.39 -12.56 -12.66
C ASP A 121 7.12 -12.28 -11.32
N THR A 122 6.44 -11.60 -10.40
CA THR A 122 6.93 -11.32 -9.05
C THR A 122 5.87 -11.68 -8.02
N THR A 123 6.27 -11.70 -6.74
CA THR A 123 5.31 -11.68 -5.62
C THR A 123 4.49 -10.39 -5.66
N LEU A 124 3.22 -10.46 -5.26
CA LEU A 124 2.28 -9.33 -5.22
C LEU A 124 2.36 -8.54 -3.90
N GLY A 125 2.68 -9.23 -2.82
CA GLY A 125 2.69 -8.65 -1.48
C GLY A 125 1.31 -8.20 -0.98
N ALA A 126 0.24 -8.90 -1.40
CA ALA A 126 -1.11 -8.64 -0.88
C ALA A 126 -1.21 -8.94 0.62
N ASP A 127 -0.44 -9.90 1.11
CA ASP A 127 -0.17 -10.14 2.51
C ASP A 127 1.07 -9.33 2.95
N ASN A 128 0.95 -8.27 3.74
CA ASN A 128 -0.31 -7.67 4.17
C ASN A 128 -0.57 -6.30 3.50
N GLY A 129 -0.17 -6.13 2.25
CA GLY A 129 -0.36 -4.87 1.51
C GLY A 129 -1.82 -4.44 1.42
N ILE A 130 -2.76 -5.40 1.31
CA ILE A 130 -4.18 -5.07 1.25
C ILE A 130 -4.70 -4.58 2.61
N GLY A 131 -4.24 -5.18 3.72
CA GLY A 131 -4.55 -4.70 5.06
C GLY A 131 -3.96 -3.33 5.33
N ALA A 132 -2.72 -3.06 4.89
CA ALA A 132 -2.12 -1.73 4.96
C ALA A 132 -2.92 -0.70 4.15
N ALA A 133 -3.36 -1.05 2.94
CA ALA A 133 -4.21 -0.20 2.11
C ALA A 133 -5.55 0.12 2.79
N ALA A 134 -6.18 -0.88 3.43
CA ALA A 134 -7.41 -0.70 4.18
C ALA A 134 -7.22 0.27 5.38
N MET A 135 -6.11 0.14 6.10
CA MET A 135 -5.77 1.06 7.19
C MET A 135 -5.56 2.49 6.69
N LEU A 136 -4.89 2.67 5.55
CA LEU A 136 -4.71 3.99 4.93
C LEU A 136 -6.06 4.59 4.48
N ALA A 137 -6.96 3.79 3.90
CA ALA A 137 -8.30 4.25 3.55
C ALA A 137 -9.10 4.71 4.78
N VAL A 138 -9.02 3.97 5.89
CA VAL A 138 -9.65 4.40 7.16
C VAL A 138 -9.01 5.67 7.73
N MET A 139 -7.71 5.91 7.51
CA MET A 139 -7.07 7.17 7.93
C MET A 139 -7.62 8.37 7.17
N GLU A 140 -7.93 8.19 5.89
CA GLU A 140 -8.41 9.24 4.99
C GLU A 140 -9.90 9.57 5.19
N ASP A 141 -10.73 8.58 5.58
CA ASP A 141 -12.18 8.73 5.78
C ASP A 141 -12.49 9.67 6.98
#